data_3529828aa73132bee24488d9790b02bb
#
_entry.id   3529828aa73132bee24488d9790b02bb
#
_cell.length_a   1.000
_cell.length_b   1.000
_cell.length_c   1.000
_cell.angle_alpha   90.00
_cell.angle_beta   90.00
_cell.angle_gamma   90.00
#
_symmetry.space_group_name_H-M   'P 1'
#
loop_
_entity.id
_entity.type
_entity.pdbx_description
1 polymer ?
#
loop_
_entity_poly.entity_id
_entity_poly.type
_entity_poly.pdbx_seq_one_letter_code
_entity_poly.pdbx_strand_id
1 'polypeptide(L)'
;MHLFFSTPIWVSKIDNHEDINKEMVNYITDLQNIDPQGVQKSNFKGWHSKDFNLKEDKPSKFISNIGKNINTALNDMNWDLTSQFVKIKNMWSIVNEEGAWNQKHHHSNSDISAAYYVSAHENCGDIVFYDPRPARVYKFPISNSPNKLNATINSVKPESGLLVLFPSYLEHSVNPNLSNKKRIVISFNLSLEKK
;
A
#
# COMPACT_ATOMS: atom_id res chain seq x y z
N MET A 1 0.59 -27.47 14.32
CA MET A 1 1.33 -26.21 14.61
C MET A 1 0.30 -25.10 14.77
N HIS A 2 0.41 -24.29 15.80
CA HIS A 2 -0.41 -23.08 15.99
C HIS A 2 0.43 -21.86 15.70
N LEU A 3 -0.14 -20.86 15.01
CA LEU A 3 0.48 -19.57 14.72
C LEU A 3 -0.15 -18.52 15.64
N PHE A 4 0.67 -17.88 16.48
CA PHE A 4 0.28 -16.79 17.33
C PHE A 4 0.93 -15.48 16.87
N PHE A 5 0.23 -14.38 17.01
CA PHE A 5 0.72 -13.04 16.67
C PHE A 5 1.12 -12.88 15.20
N SER A 6 0.36 -13.53 14.32
CA SER A 6 0.57 -13.39 12.87
C SER A 6 0.29 -11.97 12.42
N THR A 7 1.15 -11.44 11.54
CA THR A 7 0.94 -10.15 10.89
C THR A 7 0.32 -10.40 9.52
N PRO A 8 -0.96 -10.06 9.30
CA PRO A 8 -1.62 -10.31 8.02
C PRO A 8 -1.18 -9.28 6.97
N ILE A 9 -1.04 -9.74 5.73
CA ILE A 9 -0.91 -8.91 4.53
C ILE A 9 -1.86 -9.50 3.50
N TRP A 10 -2.84 -8.70 3.06
CA TRP A 10 -3.79 -9.12 2.03
C TRP A 10 -3.29 -8.64 0.68
N VAL A 11 -3.16 -9.57 -0.24
CA VAL A 11 -2.70 -9.31 -1.60
C VAL A 11 -3.76 -9.82 -2.55
N SER A 12 -4.33 -8.94 -3.35
CA SER A 12 -5.38 -9.30 -4.31
C SER A 12 -5.24 -8.52 -5.62
N LYS A 13 -5.51 -9.21 -6.72
CA LYS A 13 -5.66 -8.60 -8.02
C LYS A 13 -7.10 -8.08 -8.15
N ILE A 14 -7.26 -6.83 -8.55
CA ILE A 14 -8.58 -6.23 -8.73
C ILE A 14 -9.13 -6.60 -10.10
N ASP A 15 -10.38 -7.06 -10.13
CA ASP A 15 -11.10 -7.33 -11.37
C ASP A 15 -11.25 -6.03 -12.17
N ASN A 16 -11.24 -6.14 -13.51
CA ASN A 16 -11.34 -4.98 -14.42
C ASN A 16 -10.34 -3.84 -14.14
N HIS A 17 -9.20 -4.18 -13.57
CA HIS A 17 -8.18 -3.19 -13.18
C HIS A 17 -7.67 -2.37 -14.37
N GLU A 18 -7.73 -2.86 -15.59
CA GLU A 18 -7.25 -2.15 -16.77
C GLU A 18 -8.02 -0.85 -17.00
N ASP A 19 -9.36 -0.89 -16.91
CA ASP A 19 -10.22 0.29 -17.05
C ASP A 19 -10.00 1.26 -15.87
N ILE A 20 -9.95 0.72 -14.65
CA ILE A 20 -9.66 1.49 -13.44
C ILE A 20 -8.30 2.20 -13.58
N ASN A 21 -7.29 1.48 -13.99
CA ASN A 21 -5.93 2.01 -14.14
C ASN A 21 -5.88 3.12 -15.19
N LYS A 22 -6.56 2.96 -16.32
CA LYS A 22 -6.63 3.97 -17.37
C LYS A 22 -7.25 5.28 -16.86
N GLU A 23 -8.35 5.19 -16.13
CA GLU A 23 -8.99 6.36 -15.52
C GLU A 23 -8.09 7.03 -14.48
N MET A 24 -7.44 6.21 -13.62
CA MET A 24 -6.60 6.74 -12.54
C MET A 24 -5.26 7.29 -13.05
N VAL A 25 -4.66 6.73 -14.11
CA VAL A 25 -3.48 7.31 -14.74
C VAL A 25 -3.77 8.73 -15.21
N ASN A 26 -4.90 8.96 -15.89
CA ASN A 26 -5.29 10.28 -16.35
C ASN A 26 -5.49 11.24 -15.17
N TYR A 27 -6.22 10.81 -14.15
CA TYR A 27 -6.46 11.62 -12.96
C TYR A 27 -5.16 12.03 -12.24
N ILE A 28 -4.25 11.07 -12.06
CA ILE A 28 -2.96 11.31 -11.41
C ILE A 28 -2.06 12.22 -12.26
N THR A 29 -2.09 12.06 -13.58
CA THR A 29 -1.35 12.93 -14.50
C THR A 29 -1.85 14.35 -14.42
N ASP A 30 -3.17 14.56 -14.36
CA ASP A 30 -3.77 15.90 -14.20
C ASP A 30 -3.32 16.54 -12.88
N LEU A 31 -3.33 15.78 -11.77
CA LEU A 31 -2.83 16.27 -10.48
C LEU A 31 -1.34 16.63 -10.53
N GLN A 32 -0.53 15.84 -11.21
CA GLN A 32 0.91 16.12 -11.36
C GLN A 32 1.16 17.36 -12.22
N ASN A 33 0.35 17.60 -13.24
CA ASN A 33 0.43 18.80 -14.07
C ASN A 33 0.04 20.08 -13.29
N ILE A 34 -0.96 19.97 -12.39
CA ILE A 34 -1.41 21.08 -11.54
C ILE A 34 -0.38 21.39 -10.44
N ASP A 35 0.19 20.38 -9.83
CA ASP A 35 1.19 20.51 -8.75
C ASP A 35 2.43 19.65 -9.05
N PRO A 36 3.33 20.10 -9.96
CA PRO A 36 4.50 19.32 -10.36
C PRO A 36 5.49 19.05 -9.22
N GLN A 37 5.51 19.88 -8.19
CA GLN A 37 6.42 19.71 -7.05
C GLN A 37 5.91 18.65 -6.08
N GLY A 38 4.59 18.57 -5.89
CA GLY A 38 3.98 17.66 -4.92
C GLY A 38 4.42 17.91 -3.49
N VAL A 39 4.37 16.87 -2.67
CA VAL A 39 4.78 16.91 -1.26
C VAL A 39 5.93 15.95 -0.97
N GLN A 40 6.78 16.30 -0.01
CA GLN A 40 7.87 15.45 0.46
C GLN A 40 7.44 14.70 1.72
N LYS A 41 7.45 13.37 1.66
CA LYS A 41 7.14 12.44 2.76
C LYS A 41 8.22 11.34 2.83
N SER A 42 7.83 10.08 2.64
CA SER A 42 8.79 8.97 2.54
C SER A 42 9.44 8.83 1.17
N ASN A 43 8.96 9.58 0.16
CA ASN A 43 9.43 9.52 -1.21
C ASN A 43 10.83 10.14 -1.39
N PHE A 44 11.68 9.43 -2.13
CA PHE A 44 12.97 9.93 -2.62
C PHE A 44 12.96 9.93 -4.15
N LYS A 45 13.20 11.08 -4.77
CA LYS A 45 13.12 11.31 -6.24
C LYS A 45 11.75 11.01 -6.86
N GLY A 46 10.77 10.58 -6.09
CA GLY A 46 9.41 10.32 -6.57
C GLY A 46 8.49 11.53 -6.32
N TRP A 47 7.50 11.72 -7.19
CA TRP A 47 6.43 12.67 -6.95
C TRP A 47 5.36 12.07 -6.03
N HIS A 48 4.88 12.84 -5.07
CA HIS A 48 3.82 12.46 -4.14
C HIS A 48 2.74 13.53 -4.19
N SER A 49 1.50 13.16 -4.50
CA SER A 49 0.39 14.11 -4.55
C SER A 49 0.01 14.63 -3.15
N LYS A 50 -0.72 15.73 -3.10
CA LYS A 50 -1.60 16.01 -1.98
C LYS A 50 -2.69 14.93 -1.88
N ASP A 51 -3.41 14.92 -0.76
CA ASP A 51 -4.53 14.00 -0.58
C ASP A 51 -5.61 14.25 -1.65
N PHE A 52 -6.17 13.16 -2.17
CA PHE A 52 -7.28 13.23 -3.11
C PHE A 52 -8.53 13.80 -2.45
N ASN A 53 -9.33 14.53 -3.22
CA ASN A 53 -10.68 14.83 -2.83
C ASN A 53 -11.58 13.61 -3.08
N LEU A 54 -11.89 12.87 -2.02
CA LEU A 54 -12.66 11.62 -2.09
C LEU A 54 -14.11 11.80 -2.56
N LYS A 55 -14.59 13.04 -2.66
CA LYS A 55 -15.93 13.36 -3.19
C LYS A 55 -15.94 13.51 -4.72
N GLU A 56 -14.78 13.57 -5.35
CA GLU A 56 -14.66 13.57 -6.80
C GLU A 56 -15.03 12.20 -7.38
N ASP A 57 -15.55 12.20 -8.60
CA ASP A 57 -16.06 11.00 -9.28
C ASP A 57 -14.99 9.91 -9.39
N LYS A 58 -13.80 10.22 -9.88
CA LYS A 58 -12.74 9.22 -10.11
C LYS A 58 -12.24 8.55 -8.81
N PRO A 59 -11.88 9.28 -7.73
CA PRO A 59 -11.53 8.66 -6.44
C PRO A 59 -12.70 7.87 -5.83
N SER A 60 -13.93 8.39 -5.89
CA SER A 60 -15.11 7.70 -5.36
C SER A 60 -15.38 6.38 -6.08
N LYS A 61 -15.29 6.36 -7.41
CA LYS A 61 -15.42 5.16 -8.23
C LYS A 61 -14.30 4.15 -7.95
N PHE A 62 -13.06 4.63 -7.83
CA PHE A 62 -11.94 3.77 -7.43
C PHE A 62 -12.21 3.06 -6.10
N ILE A 63 -12.64 3.82 -5.06
CA ILE A 63 -12.98 3.27 -3.74
C ILE A 63 -14.06 2.19 -3.86
N SER A 64 -15.10 2.42 -4.67
CA SER A 64 -16.17 1.46 -4.88
C SER A 64 -15.65 0.15 -5.46
N ASN A 65 -14.70 0.20 -6.38
CA ASN A 65 -14.11 -0.99 -7.02
C ASN A 65 -13.27 -1.86 -6.07
N ILE A 66 -12.64 -1.25 -5.05
CA ILE A 66 -11.80 -1.97 -4.08
C ILE A 66 -12.56 -2.32 -2.78
N GLY A 67 -13.79 -1.87 -2.63
CA GLY A 67 -14.58 -2.01 -1.38
C GLY A 67 -14.73 -3.44 -0.91
N LYS A 68 -14.93 -4.41 -1.83
CA LYS A 68 -15.01 -5.83 -1.50
C LYS A 68 -13.71 -6.34 -0.83
N ASN A 69 -12.56 -5.93 -1.33
CA ASN A 69 -11.26 -6.36 -0.80
C ASN A 69 -10.99 -5.75 0.58
N ILE A 70 -11.38 -4.50 0.80
CA ILE A 70 -11.35 -3.86 2.11
C ILE A 70 -12.23 -4.63 3.09
N ASN A 71 -13.47 -4.94 2.73
CA ASN A 71 -14.39 -5.70 3.57
C ASN A 71 -13.83 -7.10 3.92
N THR A 72 -13.15 -7.76 2.99
CA THR A 72 -12.48 -9.04 3.28
C THR A 72 -11.46 -8.88 4.40
N ALA A 73 -10.59 -7.88 4.34
CA ALA A 73 -9.59 -7.65 5.37
C ALA A 73 -10.22 -7.32 6.74
N LEU A 74 -11.29 -6.52 6.75
CA LEU A 74 -12.03 -6.19 7.98
C LEU A 74 -12.68 -7.41 8.61
N ASN A 75 -13.28 -8.29 7.79
CA ASN A 75 -13.90 -9.52 8.23
C ASN A 75 -12.86 -10.51 8.80
N ASP A 76 -11.71 -10.66 8.14
CA ASP A 76 -10.62 -11.52 8.61
C ASP A 76 -10.09 -11.05 9.98
N MET A 77 -10.05 -9.73 10.21
CA MET A 77 -9.68 -9.15 11.50
C MET A 77 -10.78 -9.29 12.57
N ASN A 78 -12.00 -9.62 12.17
CA ASN A 78 -13.18 -9.77 13.03
C ASN A 78 -13.38 -8.55 13.97
N TRP A 79 -13.14 -7.34 13.45
CA TRP A 79 -13.35 -6.11 14.23
C TRP A 79 -14.84 -5.78 14.36
N ASP A 80 -15.22 -5.18 15.49
CA ASP A 80 -16.60 -4.80 15.74
C ASP A 80 -17.05 -3.62 14.88
N LEU A 81 -17.73 -3.93 13.77
CA LEU A 81 -18.32 -2.92 12.90
C LEU A 81 -19.75 -2.51 13.32
N THR A 82 -20.28 -3.08 14.40
CA THR A 82 -21.58 -2.66 14.96
C THR A 82 -21.47 -1.35 15.72
N SER A 83 -20.39 -1.16 16.48
CA SER A 83 -20.08 0.05 17.26
C SER A 83 -19.13 1.01 16.55
N GLN A 84 -18.57 0.61 15.42
CA GLN A 84 -17.57 1.37 14.66
C GLN A 84 -17.96 1.49 13.20
N PHE A 85 -17.43 2.49 12.51
CA PHE A 85 -17.50 2.60 11.06
C PHE A 85 -16.11 2.78 10.46
N VAL A 86 -15.97 2.34 9.22
CA VAL A 86 -14.70 2.45 8.49
C VAL A 86 -14.65 3.77 7.75
N LYS A 87 -13.52 4.46 7.87
CA LYS A 87 -13.26 5.72 7.18
C LYS A 87 -11.93 5.67 6.45
N ILE A 88 -11.92 6.08 5.19
CA ILE A 88 -10.68 6.42 4.50
C ILE A 88 -10.25 7.80 5.00
N LYS A 89 -9.16 7.85 5.76
CA LYS A 89 -8.65 9.10 6.33
C LYS A 89 -7.98 9.99 5.30
N ASN A 90 -7.17 9.39 4.46
CA ASN A 90 -6.44 10.05 3.40
C ASN A 90 -6.14 9.06 2.27
N MET A 91 -5.99 9.59 1.08
CA MET A 91 -5.63 8.85 -0.14
C MET A 91 -4.78 9.76 -1.01
N TRP A 92 -3.69 9.23 -1.54
CA TRP A 92 -2.76 9.97 -2.39
C TRP A 92 -2.12 9.07 -3.44
N SER A 93 -1.44 9.66 -4.38
CA SER A 93 -0.64 8.92 -5.36
C SER A 93 0.85 9.19 -5.22
N ILE A 94 1.63 8.19 -5.61
CA ILE A 94 3.07 8.27 -5.74
C ILE A 94 3.44 7.87 -7.16
N VAL A 95 4.21 8.71 -7.84
CA VAL A 95 4.79 8.43 -9.16
C VAL A 95 6.29 8.34 -9.02
N ASN A 96 6.82 7.13 -9.20
CA ASN A 96 8.23 6.84 -9.08
C ASN A 96 8.84 6.57 -10.45
N GLU A 97 9.70 7.48 -10.91
CA GLU A 97 10.54 7.30 -12.07
C GLU A 97 11.76 6.41 -11.74
N GLU A 98 12.64 6.18 -12.72
CA GLU A 98 13.85 5.39 -12.50
C GLU A 98 14.70 5.94 -11.34
N GLY A 99 15.12 5.05 -10.45
CA GLY A 99 15.88 5.36 -9.26
C GLY A 99 15.07 5.92 -8.08
N ALA A 100 13.77 6.17 -8.24
CA ALA A 100 12.92 6.63 -7.16
C ALA A 100 12.47 5.48 -6.24
N TRP A 101 12.37 5.76 -4.93
CA TRP A 101 12.04 4.79 -3.89
C TRP A 101 11.34 5.45 -2.70
N ASN A 102 10.86 4.64 -1.74
CA ASN A 102 10.28 5.15 -0.50
C ASN A 102 11.04 4.61 0.71
N GLN A 103 11.40 5.51 1.62
CA GLN A 103 12.09 5.18 2.87
C GLN A 103 11.26 4.26 3.75
N LYS A 104 11.94 3.54 4.65
CA LYS A 104 11.30 2.74 5.69
C LYS A 104 10.49 3.66 6.62
N HIS A 105 9.20 3.35 6.77
CA HIS A 105 8.25 4.11 7.57
C HIS A 105 7.05 3.24 7.97
N HIS A 106 6.19 3.78 8.81
CA HIS A 106 4.87 3.26 9.15
C HIS A 106 3.85 4.40 9.13
N HIS A 107 2.56 4.08 9.21
CA HIS A 107 1.49 5.07 9.21
C HIS A 107 0.87 5.17 10.62
N SER A 108 1.00 6.35 11.25
CA SER A 108 0.41 6.63 12.55
C SER A 108 -1.09 6.92 12.44
N ASN A 109 -1.83 6.67 13.52
CA ASN A 109 -3.25 7.03 13.64
C ASN A 109 -4.16 6.41 12.56
N SER A 110 -3.84 5.21 12.12
CA SER A 110 -4.64 4.45 11.17
C SER A 110 -4.56 2.96 11.52
N ASP A 111 -5.52 2.18 11.06
CA ASP A 111 -5.61 0.75 11.39
C ASP A 111 -5.09 -0.12 10.24
N ILE A 112 -5.49 0.19 9.00
CA ILE A 112 -5.02 -0.48 7.78
C ILE A 112 -4.48 0.55 6.82
N SER A 113 -3.33 0.25 6.24
CA SER A 113 -2.73 0.98 5.12
C SER A 113 -2.79 0.16 3.84
N ALA A 114 -2.73 0.83 2.72
CA ALA A 114 -2.86 0.21 1.41
C ALA A 114 -1.92 0.79 0.37
N ALA A 115 -1.55 -0.07 -0.57
CA ALA A 115 -0.90 0.30 -1.82
C ALA A 115 -1.59 -0.41 -2.99
N TYR A 116 -2.17 0.36 -3.90
CA TYR A 116 -2.73 -0.13 -5.15
C TYR A 116 -1.86 0.28 -6.32
N TYR A 117 -1.41 -0.69 -7.11
CA TYR A 117 -0.52 -0.46 -8.23
C TYR A 117 -1.30 -0.15 -9.51
N VAL A 118 -1.42 1.13 -9.83
CA VAL A 118 -2.03 1.59 -11.09
C VAL A 118 -1.16 1.22 -12.27
N SER A 119 0.16 1.38 -12.14
CA SER A 119 1.14 0.98 -13.15
C SER A 119 2.36 0.38 -12.47
N ALA A 120 2.67 -0.86 -12.81
CA ALA A 120 3.85 -1.57 -12.34
C ALA A 120 4.44 -2.40 -13.48
N HIS A 121 5.76 -2.46 -13.52
CA HIS A 121 6.53 -3.14 -14.56
C HIS A 121 7.58 -4.03 -13.91
N GLU A 122 8.20 -4.87 -14.69
CA GLU A 122 9.32 -5.65 -14.21
C GLU A 122 10.44 -4.73 -13.68
N ASN A 123 11.07 -5.12 -12.58
CA ASN A 123 12.12 -4.38 -11.88
C ASN A 123 11.71 -2.99 -11.37
N CYS A 124 10.42 -2.71 -11.21
CA CYS A 124 9.98 -1.41 -10.69
C CYS A 124 10.08 -1.27 -9.15
N GLY A 125 10.61 -2.28 -8.45
CA GLY A 125 10.88 -2.27 -7.02
C GLY A 125 9.70 -2.78 -6.17
N ASP A 126 9.99 -3.76 -5.31
CA ASP A 126 9.03 -4.40 -4.42
C ASP A 126 8.66 -3.49 -3.25
N ILE A 127 7.46 -3.68 -2.70
CA ILE A 127 7.15 -3.24 -1.34
C ILE A 127 7.70 -4.27 -0.37
N VAL A 128 8.48 -3.79 0.61
CA VAL A 128 9.22 -4.60 1.58
C VAL A 128 8.63 -4.36 2.96
N PHE A 129 8.33 -5.42 3.68
CA PHE A 129 7.79 -5.42 5.03
C PHE A 129 8.81 -5.98 6.02
N TYR A 130 8.86 -5.38 7.21
CA TYR A 130 9.79 -5.73 8.27
C TYR A 130 9.06 -6.39 9.43
N ASP A 131 9.64 -7.44 10.02
CA ASP A 131 9.06 -8.12 11.18
C ASP A 131 8.87 -7.12 12.35
N PRO A 132 7.63 -6.88 12.81
CA PRO A 132 7.36 -5.88 13.86
C PRO A 132 7.80 -6.33 15.26
N ARG A 133 8.26 -7.57 15.43
CA ARG A 133 8.66 -8.13 16.71
C ARG A 133 10.13 -7.84 17.01
N PRO A 134 10.47 -6.89 17.90
CA PRO A 134 11.85 -6.46 18.12
C PRO A 134 12.76 -7.60 18.60
N ALA A 135 12.24 -8.55 19.35
CA ALA A 135 13.01 -9.70 19.84
C ALA A 135 13.57 -10.60 18.72
N ARG A 136 12.95 -10.59 17.56
CA ARG A 136 13.38 -11.39 16.40
C ARG A 136 14.69 -10.89 15.80
N VAL A 137 15.04 -9.63 15.97
CA VAL A 137 16.27 -9.06 15.38
C VAL A 137 17.53 -9.32 16.20
N TYR A 138 17.40 -9.79 17.44
CA TYR A 138 18.56 -9.98 18.32
C TYR A 138 19.36 -11.27 18.07
N LYS A 139 18.72 -12.30 17.58
CA LYS A 139 19.39 -13.58 17.28
C LYS A 139 18.65 -14.37 16.21
N PHE A 140 19.35 -14.69 15.13
CA PHE A 140 18.85 -15.53 14.03
C PHE A 140 19.69 -16.78 13.90
N PRO A 141 19.09 -17.99 14.01
CA PRO A 141 19.69 -19.17 13.46
C PRO A 141 19.86 -19.04 11.95
N ILE A 142 20.97 -19.55 11.44
CA ILE A 142 21.16 -19.65 9.98
C ILE A 142 20.10 -20.58 9.43
N SER A 143 19.36 -20.16 8.41
CA SER A 143 18.37 -20.97 7.72
C SER A 143 18.76 -21.19 6.27
N ASN A 144 18.36 -22.32 5.70
CA ASN A 144 18.63 -22.64 4.29
C ASN A 144 17.91 -21.66 3.33
N SER A 145 16.71 -21.24 3.70
CA SER A 145 15.93 -20.25 2.95
C SER A 145 14.90 -19.57 3.84
N PRO A 146 14.54 -18.29 3.54
CA PRO A 146 13.45 -17.59 4.22
C PRO A 146 12.11 -18.29 3.97
N ASN A 147 11.24 -18.28 4.99
CA ASN A 147 9.86 -18.74 4.89
C ASN A 147 8.96 -17.97 5.87
N LYS A 148 7.66 -18.31 5.93
CA LYS A 148 6.67 -17.67 6.80
C LYS A 148 7.03 -17.67 8.30
N LEU A 149 7.92 -18.57 8.75
CA LEU A 149 8.26 -18.74 10.17
C LEU A 149 9.57 -18.05 10.55
N ASN A 150 10.51 -17.95 9.63
CA ASN A 150 11.88 -17.52 9.92
C ASN A 150 12.28 -16.20 9.25
N ALA A 151 11.53 -15.72 8.27
CA ALA A 151 11.83 -14.45 7.62
C ALA A 151 11.61 -13.25 8.54
N THR A 152 12.51 -12.29 8.49
CA THR A 152 12.38 -10.98 9.16
C THR A 152 12.10 -9.85 8.21
N ILE A 153 12.26 -10.13 6.93
CA ILE A 153 11.95 -9.24 5.82
C ILE A 153 11.21 -10.08 4.78
N ASN A 154 10.07 -9.61 4.36
CA ASN A 154 9.31 -10.17 3.25
C ASN A 154 8.95 -9.06 2.27
N SER A 155 8.77 -9.41 1.01
CA SER A 155 8.36 -8.46 -0.01
C SER A 155 7.18 -8.98 -0.83
N VAL A 156 6.47 -8.03 -1.45
CA VAL A 156 5.47 -8.31 -2.46
C VAL A 156 5.94 -7.66 -3.76
N LYS A 157 6.10 -8.49 -4.81
CA LYS A 157 6.42 -8.01 -6.14
C LYS A 157 5.20 -7.30 -6.72
N PRO A 158 5.33 -6.05 -7.17
CA PRO A 158 4.20 -5.29 -7.71
C PRO A 158 3.79 -5.78 -9.10
N GLU A 159 2.48 -5.73 -9.33
CA GLU A 159 1.86 -5.92 -10.64
C GLU A 159 0.76 -4.86 -10.82
N SER A 160 0.54 -4.39 -12.06
CA SER A 160 -0.57 -3.47 -12.33
C SER A 160 -1.91 -4.11 -11.92
N GLY A 161 -2.74 -3.38 -11.18
CA GLY A 161 -4.01 -3.86 -10.62
C GLY A 161 -3.88 -4.64 -9.30
N LEU A 162 -2.69 -4.77 -8.73
CA LEU A 162 -2.49 -5.41 -7.43
C LEU A 162 -2.83 -4.44 -6.30
N LEU A 163 -3.67 -4.88 -5.38
CA LEU A 163 -3.96 -4.22 -4.10
C LEU A 163 -3.27 -4.97 -2.98
N VAL A 164 -2.49 -4.26 -2.17
CA VAL A 164 -1.84 -4.76 -0.96
C VAL A 164 -2.40 -3.98 0.23
N LEU A 165 -3.06 -4.68 1.16
CA LEU A 165 -3.53 -4.13 2.43
C LEU A 165 -2.68 -4.70 3.56
N PHE A 166 -2.36 -3.88 4.56
CA PHE A 166 -1.53 -4.29 5.69
C PHE A 166 -1.80 -3.43 6.92
N PRO A 167 -1.53 -3.93 8.15
CA PRO A 167 -1.68 -3.13 9.36
C PRO A 167 -0.81 -1.88 9.30
N SER A 168 -1.38 -0.73 9.65
CA SER A 168 -0.71 0.58 9.51
C SER A 168 0.55 0.72 10.36
N TYR A 169 0.63 -0.02 11.48
CA TYR A 169 1.83 -0.07 12.34
C TYR A 169 3.02 -0.78 11.70
N LEU A 170 2.78 -1.58 10.64
CA LEU A 170 3.83 -2.41 10.03
C LEU A 170 4.81 -1.53 9.26
N GLU A 171 6.07 -1.57 9.70
CA GLU A 171 7.14 -0.88 9.00
C GLU A 171 7.34 -1.46 7.61
N HIS A 172 7.40 -0.58 6.62
CA HIS A 172 7.61 -0.96 5.23
C HIS A 172 8.43 0.09 4.49
N SER A 173 9.02 -0.34 3.40
CA SER A 173 9.73 0.51 2.44
C SER A 173 9.36 0.08 1.03
N VAL A 174 9.77 0.85 0.03
CA VAL A 174 9.62 0.44 -1.36
C VAL A 174 10.96 0.58 -2.06
N ASN A 175 11.42 -0.53 -2.64
CA ASN A 175 12.70 -0.59 -3.33
C ASN A 175 12.77 0.36 -4.53
N PRO A 176 13.97 0.76 -4.95
CA PRO A 176 14.15 1.61 -6.12
C PRO A 176 13.49 1.02 -7.37
N ASN A 177 12.86 1.90 -8.13
CA ASN A 177 12.42 1.56 -9.48
C ASN A 177 13.65 1.49 -10.39
N LEU A 178 14.01 0.29 -10.82
CA LEU A 178 15.13 0.06 -11.73
C LEU A 178 14.68 -0.09 -13.20
N SER A 179 13.39 0.12 -13.46
CA SER A 179 12.86 0.13 -14.83
C SER A 179 12.88 1.53 -15.40
N ASN A 180 12.89 1.63 -16.73
CA ASN A 180 12.76 2.89 -17.46
C ASN A 180 11.31 3.39 -17.58
N LYS A 181 10.38 2.75 -16.88
CA LYS A 181 8.96 3.10 -16.87
C LYS A 181 8.52 3.56 -15.47
N LYS A 182 7.54 4.47 -15.43
CA LYS A 182 6.99 4.97 -14.18
C LYS A 182 6.24 3.86 -13.43
N ARG A 183 6.52 3.71 -12.13
CA ARG A 183 5.64 3.00 -11.21
C ARG A 183 4.66 4.01 -10.62
N ILE A 184 3.36 3.75 -10.74
CA ILE A 184 2.29 4.62 -10.24
C ILE A 184 1.49 3.84 -9.21
N VAL A 185 1.39 4.40 -8.00
CA VAL A 185 0.72 3.77 -6.86
C VAL A 185 -0.30 4.73 -6.27
N ILE A 186 -1.49 4.24 -5.93
CA ILE A 186 -2.44 4.90 -5.04
C ILE A 186 -2.28 4.30 -3.67
N SER A 187 -1.95 5.13 -2.67
CA SER A 187 -1.88 4.73 -1.27
C SER A 187 -3.01 5.37 -0.49
N PHE A 188 -3.53 4.66 0.51
CA PHE A 188 -4.56 5.19 1.40
C PHE A 188 -4.50 4.55 2.78
N ASN A 189 -5.10 5.23 3.75
CA ASN A 189 -5.20 4.74 5.11
C ASN A 189 -6.66 4.66 5.55
N LEU A 190 -6.99 3.57 6.24
CA LEU A 190 -8.28 3.32 6.85
C LEU A 190 -8.19 3.44 8.37
N SER A 191 -9.23 3.98 8.98
CA SER A 191 -9.42 3.95 10.43
C SER A 191 -10.82 3.48 10.76
N LEU A 192 -10.92 2.78 11.91
CA LEU A 192 -12.18 2.49 12.55
C LEU A 192 -12.46 3.60 13.57
N GLU A 193 -13.55 4.32 13.35
CA GLU A 193 -14.00 5.41 14.22
C GLU A 193 -15.28 4.97 14.94
N LYS A 194 -15.46 5.38 16.18
CA LYS A 194 -16.70 5.10 16.95
C LYS A 194 -17.90 5.82 16.31
N LYS A 195 -19.03 5.14 16.30
CA LYS A 195 -20.33 5.72 15.88
C LYS A 195 -20.82 6.74 16.88
#